data_ff3734b425e36a3f9a8a9ed9bdaabde8
#
_entry.id   ff3734b425e36a3f9a8a9ed9bdaabde8
#
_cell.length_a   1.000
_cell.length_b   1.000
_cell.length_c   1.000
_cell.angle_alpha   90.00
_cell.angle_beta   90.00
_cell.angle_gamma   90.00
#
_symmetry.space_group_name_H-M   'P 1'
#
loop_
_entity.id
_entity.type
_entity.pdbx_description
1 polymer ?
#
loop_
_entity_poly.entity_id
_entity_poly.type
_entity_poly.pdbx_seq_one_letter_code
_entity_poly.pdbx_strand_id
1 'polypeptide(L)'
;AKINLLKLPLVVCRSKSGGAHIFLFSKIFIQAKLMRDKLIEIRAILGFGNDEIFPKQIELKSEEDTGNFLNLPYFQGNKTTRYAFTEEGKAATLEQFYGIVDLKRCVVENIKVERPQSDFSDGPPCIEILAASKIAKNRNLALFHYAVFAKKKWKDWKEKISDFHKNYMIGDLEQRE
;
A
#
# COMPACT_ATOMS: atom_id res chain seq x y z
N ALA A 1 6.53 2.62 -7.49
CA ALA A 1 6.60 1.28 -8.11
C ALA A 1 5.29 0.50 -7.92
N LYS A 2 4.89 0.06 -6.68
CA LYS A 2 3.73 -0.84 -6.47
C LYS A 2 2.38 -0.21 -6.84
N ILE A 3 2.17 1.08 -6.56
CA ILE A 3 0.96 1.83 -6.95
C ILE A 3 0.76 1.79 -8.47
N ASN A 4 1.82 2.02 -9.25
CA ASN A 4 1.75 2.01 -10.71
C ASN A 4 1.55 0.58 -11.24
N LEU A 5 2.23 -0.40 -10.65
CA LEU A 5 2.07 -1.82 -11.01
C LEU A 5 0.62 -2.29 -10.85
N LEU A 6 -0.02 -1.90 -9.76
CA LEU A 6 -1.42 -2.24 -9.45
C LEU A 6 -2.42 -1.26 -10.10
N LYS A 7 -1.94 -0.30 -10.89
CA LYS A 7 -2.77 0.74 -11.56
C LYS A 7 -3.73 1.45 -10.60
N LEU A 8 -3.31 1.64 -9.34
CA LEU A 8 -4.14 2.30 -8.33
C LEU A 8 -4.19 3.80 -8.58
N PRO A 9 -5.37 4.44 -8.53
CA PRO A 9 -5.55 5.87 -8.80
C PRO A 9 -5.15 6.73 -7.61
N LEU A 10 -3.93 6.54 -7.12
CA LEU A 10 -3.41 7.18 -5.91
C LEU A 10 -2.40 8.29 -6.27
N VAL A 11 -2.43 9.37 -5.52
CA VAL A 11 -1.47 10.46 -5.59
C VAL A 11 -0.57 10.42 -4.36
N VAL A 12 0.74 10.33 -4.59
CA VAL A 12 1.73 10.32 -3.51
C VAL A 12 2.28 11.72 -3.30
N CYS A 13 2.19 12.22 -2.09
CA CYS A 13 2.73 13.52 -1.71
C CYS A 13 3.75 13.37 -0.57
N ARG A 14 4.74 14.25 -0.55
CA ARG A 14 5.68 14.34 0.57
C ARG A 14 4.97 14.85 1.82
N SER A 15 5.19 14.24 2.97
CA SER A 15 4.70 14.76 4.26
C SER A 15 5.64 15.86 4.80
N LYS A 16 5.18 16.61 5.80
CA LYS A 16 6.00 17.64 6.47
C LYS A 16 7.30 17.07 7.06
N SER A 17 7.24 15.89 7.63
CA SER A 17 8.36 15.20 8.29
C SER A 17 9.27 14.41 7.33
N GLY A 18 9.04 14.47 6.02
CA GLY A 18 9.85 13.75 5.02
C GLY A 18 9.33 12.35 4.66
N GLY A 19 8.27 11.87 5.29
CA GLY A 19 7.55 10.67 4.89
C GLY A 19 6.62 10.91 3.69
N ALA A 20 5.64 10.05 3.49
CA ALA A 20 4.66 10.16 2.41
C ALA A 20 3.22 10.19 2.93
N HIS A 21 2.39 11.00 2.28
CA HIS A 21 0.94 10.91 2.34
C HIS A 21 0.43 10.38 1.00
N ILE A 22 -0.51 9.45 1.05
CA ILE A 22 -1.13 8.87 -0.14
C ILE A 22 -2.58 9.30 -0.17
N PHE A 23 -2.99 9.96 -1.25
CA PHE A 23 -4.32 10.50 -1.44
C PHE A 23 -5.09 9.72 -2.50
N LEU A 24 -6.37 9.50 -2.22
CA LEU A 24 -7.36 9.03 -3.17
C LEU A 24 -8.40 10.13 -3.38
N PHE A 25 -8.60 10.54 -4.64
CA PHE A 25 -9.54 11.60 -4.99
C PHE A 25 -10.77 11.00 -5.65
N SER A 26 -11.94 11.25 -5.08
CA SER A 26 -13.23 10.84 -5.68
C SER A 26 -13.72 11.86 -6.69
N LYS A 27 -14.38 11.39 -7.76
CA LYS A 27 -15.10 12.23 -8.73
C LYS A 27 -16.43 12.75 -8.17
N ILE A 28 -17.01 12.04 -7.24
CA ILE A 28 -18.32 12.32 -6.65
C ILE A 28 -18.23 12.34 -5.14
N PHE A 29 -19.19 13.00 -4.49
CA PHE A 29 -19.33 12.90 -3.03
C PHE A 29 -19.72 11.47 -2.67
N ILE A 30 -19.03 10.90 -1.69
CA ILE A 30 -19.30 9.55 -1.17
C ILE A 30 -19.30 9.58 0.35
N GLN A 31 -19.92 8.58 0.95
CA GLN A 31 -19.91 8.41 2.40
C GLN A 31 -18.48 8.18 2.91
N ALA A 32 -18.16 8.78 4.05
CA ALA A 32 -16.85 8.62 4.70
C ALA A 32 -16.51 7.15 4.98
N LYS A 33 -17.51 6.35 5.33
CA LYS A 33 -17.37 4.90 5.53
C LYS A 33 -16.87 4.20 4.27
N LEU A 34 -17.49 4.46 3.12
CA LEU A 34 -17.13 3.84 1.85
C LEU A 34 -15.69 4.18 1.44
N MET A 35 -15.30 5.46 1.56
CA MET A 35 -13.92 5.88 1.33
C MET A 35 -12.94 5.15 2.26
N ARG A 36 -13.26 5.09 3.55
CA ARG A 36 -12.41 4.45 4.55
C ARG A 36 -12.25 2.95 4.29
N ASP A 37 -13.33 2.24 3.99
CA ASP A 37 -13.31 0.79 3.72
C ASP A 37 -12.43 0.50 2.48
N LYS A 38 -12.55 1.30 1.42
CA LYS A 38 -11.68 1.18 0.23
C LYS A 38 -10.22 1.47 0.53
N LEU A 39 -9.92 2.47 1.34
CA LEU A 39 -8.55 2.79 1.75
C LEU A 39 -7.93 1.69 2.64
N ILE A 40 -8.73 1.02 3.47
CA ILE A 40 -8.28 -0.16 4.24
C ILE A 40 -7.87 -1.30 3.30
N GLU A 41 -8.69 -1.58 2.29
CA GLU A 41 -8.41 -2.58 1.26
C GLU A 41 -7.10 -2.26 0.49
N ILE A 42 -6.98 -1.03 0.01
CA ILE A 42 -5.78 -0.54 -0.69
C ILE A 42 -4.55 -0.60 0.21
N ARG A 43 -4.65 -0.17 1.46
CA ARG A 43 -3.57 -0.23 2.45
C ARG A 43 -3.05 -1.66 2.63
N ALA A 44 -3.96 -2.62 2.79
CA ALA A 44 -3.60 -4.03 2.95
C ALA A 44 -2.81 -4.57 1.75
N ILE A 45 -3.25 -4.25 0.52
CA ILE A 45 -2.57 -4.67 -0.70
C ILE A 45 -1.21 -3.99 -0.88
N LEU A 46 -1.10 -2.71 -0.52
CA LEU A 46 0.19 -2.01 -0.56
C LEU A 46 1.18 -2.54 0.48
N GLY A 47 0.71 -3.28 1.48
CA GLY A 47 1.54 -3.86 2.53
C GLY A 47 1.82 -2.91 3.70
N PHE A 48 1.00 -1.85 3.84
CA PHE A 48 1.07 -0.95 4.99
C PHE A 48 0.21 -1.52 6.13
N GLY A 49 0.82 -1.84 7.27
CA GLY A 49 0.15 -2.51 8.39
C GLY A 49 -0.73 -1.57 9.22
N ASN A 50 -0.08 -0.67 9.99
CA ASN A 50 -0.74 0.15 11.00
C ASN A 50 -0.76 1.65 10.67
N ASP A 51 -0.55 2.02 9.40
CA ASP A 51 -0.58 3.41 9.00
C ASP A 51 -1.96 4.03 9.17
N GLU A 52 -2.00 5.31 9.52
CA GLU A 52 -3.26 6.02 9.71
C GLU A 52 -4.04 6.16 8.41
N ILE A 53 -5.37 6.00 8.51
CA ILE A 53 -6.30 6.21 7.40
C ILE A 53 -7.25 7.35 7.77
N PHE A 54 -7.43 8.28 6.84
CA PHE A 54 -8.44 9.32 6.92
C PHE A 54 -9.52 9.13 5.85
N PRO A 55 -10.79 9.38 6.17
CA PRO A 55 -11.31 9.88 7.45
C PRO A 55 -11.21 8.83 8.57
N LYS A 56 -10.87 9.29 9.80
CA LYS A 56 -10.89 8.43 11.00
C LYS A 56 -12.32 8.15 11.45
N GLN A 57 -13.18 9.15 11.35
CA GLN A 57 -14.60 9.09 11.66
C GLN A 57 -15.38 8.73 10.39
N ILE A 58 -16.34 7.85 10.52
CA ILE A 58 -17.26 7.45 9.43
C ILE A 58 -18.59 8.20 9.51
N GLU A 59 -18.89 8.76 10.67
CA GLU A 59 -20.09 9.52 10.99
C GLU A 59 -19.75 10.69 11.90
N LEU A 60 -20.48 11.77 11.79
CA LEU A 60 -20.45 12.87 12.75
C LEU A 60 -21.42 12.58 13.89
N LYS A 61 -21.08 12.93 15.12
CA LYS A 61 -21.91 12.67 16.30
C LYS A 61 -23.10 13.63 16.40
N SER A 62 -22.98 14.82 15.82
CA SER A 62 -24.00 15.86 15.76
C SER A 62 -23.77 16.73 14.53
N GLU A 63 -24.73 17.61 14.19
CA GLU A 63 -24.61 18.58 13.10
C GLU A 63 -23.52 19.64 13.37
N GLU A 64 -23.18 19.88 14.64
CA GLU A 64 -22.15 20.82 15.06
C GLU A 64 -20.75 20.17 15.09
N ASP A 65 -20.66 18.85 14.95
CA ASP A 65 -19.40 18.14 15.00
C ASP A 65 -18.60 18.36 13.70
N THR A 66 -17.31 18.51 13.85
CA THR A 66 -16.38 18.62 12.73
C THR A 66 -15.58 17.33 12.62
N GLY A 67 -15.44 16.82 11.39
CA GLY A 67 -14.60 15.65 11.11
C GLY A 67 -13.12 15.92 11.42
N ASN A 68 -12.31 14.90 11.24
CA ASN A 68 -10.86 15.02 11.45
C ASN A 68 -10.23 15.97 10.43
N PHE A 69 -9.32 16.81 10.89
CA PHE A 69 -8.49 17.63 10.01
C PHE A 69 -7.58 16.76 9.15
N LEU A 70 -7.53 17.09 7.86
CA LEU A 70 -6.61 16.51 6.92
C LEU A 70 -5.63 17.58 6.43
N ASN A 71 -4.34 17.31 6.61
CA ASN A 71 -3.30 18.18 6.08
C ASN A 71 -3.19 18.02 4.56
N LEU A 72 -3.67 19.00 3.83
CA LEU A 72 -3.59 19.01 2.37
C LEU A 72 -2.17 19.31 1.87
N PRO A 73 -1.78 18.82 0.70
CA PRO A 73 -0.57 19.25 0.02
C PRO A 73 -0.70 20.70 -0.47
N TYR A 74 0.40 21.31 -0.84
CA TYR A 74 0.48 22.65 -1.44
C TYR A 74 -0.12 23.80 -0.59
N PHE A 75 -0.09 23.68 0.73
CA PHE A 75 -0.58 24.76 1.63
C PHE A 75 0.04 26.15 1.34
N GLN A 76 1.28 26.18 0.83
CA GLN A 76 1.98 27.41 0.44
C GLN A 76 2.20 27.50 -1.08
N GLY A 77 1.32 26.92 -1.88
CA GLY A 77 1.50 26.84 -3.32
C GLY A 77 2.81 26.14 -3.70
N ASN A 78 3.52 26.66 -4.69
CA ASN A 78 4.79 26.07 -5.16
C ASN A 78 5.97 26.18 -4.16
N LYS A 79 5.84 26.95 -3.07
CA LYS A 79 6.84 27.04 -1.99
C LYS A 79 6.69 25.91 -0.95
N THR A 80 5.73 25.04 -1.14
CA THR A 80 5.43 23.95 -0.19
C THR A 80 6.54 22.92 -0.09
N THR A 81 6.72 22.35 1.09
CA THR A 81 7.50 21.11 1.29
C THR A 81 6.64 19.84 1.11
N ARG A 82 5.31 20.00 0.94
CA ARG A 82 4.31 18.93 0.81
C ARG A 82 3.82 18.83 -0.63
N TYR A 83 4.74 18.60 -1.55
CA TYR A 83 4.47 18.48 -2.99
C TYR A 83 4.12 17.03 -3.38
N ALA A 84 3.41 16.88 -4.47
CA ALA A 84 3.18 15.57 -5.10
C ALA A 84 4.42 15.13 -5.89
N PHE A 85 4.55 13.82 -6.06
CA PHE A 85 5.59 13.27 -6.92
C PHE A 85 5.03 13.00 -8.32
N THR A 86 5.81 13.38 -9.35
CA THR A 86 5.57 12.96 -10.73
C THR A 86 5.86 11.46 -10.89
N GLU A 87 5.56 10.87 -12.04
CA GLU A 87 5.87 9.46 -12.32
C GLU A 87 7.37 9.17 -12.28
N GLU A 88 8.22 10.16 -12.61
CA GLU A 88 9.67 10.08 -12.52
C GLU A 88 10.21 10.29 -11.09
N GLY A 89 9.32 10.51 -10.11
CA GLY A 89 9.71 10.72 -8.71
C GLY A 89 10.20 12.14 -8.39
N LYS A 90 9.99 13.11 -9.28
CA LYS A 90 10.35 14.52 -9.07
C LYS A 90 9.22 15.26 -8.34
N ALA A 91 9.55 16.39 -7.70
CA ALA A 91 8.55 17.30 -7.14
C ALA A 91 7.71 17.92 -8.27
N ALA A 92 6.40 17.75 -8.18
CA ALA A 92 5.46 18.38 -9.10
C ALA A 92 5.19 19.84 -8.70
N THR A 93 4.92 20.71 -9.67
CA THR A 93 4.35 22.05 -9.41
C THR A 93 2.88 21.92 -9.00
N LEU A 94 2.28 23.03 -8.55
CA LEU A 94 0.85 23.04 -8.20
C LEU A 94 -0.03 22.74 -9.44
N GLU A 95 0.33 23.29 -10.61
CA GLU A 95 -0.39 23.06 -11.86
C GLU A 95 -0.28 21.58 -12.28
N GLN A 96 0.91 21.01 -12.18
CA GLN A 96 1.12 19.57 -12.45
C GLN A 96 0.32 18.69 -11.47
N PHE A 97 0.26 19.08 -10.19
CA PHE A 97 -0.54 18.38 -9.21
C PHE A 97 -2.03 18.35 -9.57
N TYR A 98 -2.60 19.48 -10.00
CA TYR A 98 -3.98 19.51 -10.47
C TYR A 98 -4.20 18.58 -11.66
N GLY A 99 -3.29 18.60 -12.64
CA GLY A 99 -3.34 17.67 -13.77
C GLY A 99 -3.27 16.20 -13.34
N ILE A 100 -2.39 15.87 -12.39
CA ILE A 100 -2.29 14.52 -11.82
C ILE A 100 -3.58 14.12 -11.10
N VAL A 101 -4.17 15.01 -10.31
CA VAL A 101 -5.43 14.75 -9.61
C VAL A 101 -6.56 14.53 -10.59
N ASP A 102 -6.69 15.35 -11.63
CA ASP A 102 -7.76 15.23 -12.62
C ASP A 102 -7.67 13.92 -13.42
N LEU A 103 -6.47 13.46 -13.74
CA LEU A 103 -6.24 12.16 -14.37
C LEU A 103 -6.56 10.98 -13.45
N LYS A 104 -6.29 11.12 -12.15
CA LYS A 104 -6.44 10.03 -11.16
C LYS A 104 -7.77 10.04 -10.40
N ARG A 105 -8.58 11.08 -10.53
CA ARG A 105 -9.92 11.09 -9.96
C ARG A 105 -10.75 9.93 -10.48
N CYS A 106 -11.47 9.25 -9.58
CA CYS A 106 -12.24 8.07 -9.93
C CYS A 106 -13.54 7.96 -9.14
N VAL A 107 -14.43 7.11 -9.59
CA VAL A 107 -15.56 6.61 -8.78
C VAL A 107 -14.98 5.52 -7.91
N VAL A 108 -14.97 5.73 -6.59
CA VAL A 108 -14.22 4.89 -5.62
C VAL A 108 -14.73 3.45 -5.62
N GLU A 109 -16.03 3.23 -5.83
CA GLU A 109 -16.66 1.92 -5.91
C GLU A 109 -16.14 1.09 -7.09
N ASN A 110 -15.71 1.76 -8.17
CA ASN A 110 -15.21 1.10 -9.37
C ASN A 110 -13.74 0.67 -9.26
N ILE A 111 -13.05 1.03 -8.18
CA ILE A 111 -11.67 0.61 -7.97
C ILE A 111 -11.66 -0.90 -7.68
N LYS A 112 -11.22 -1.66 -8.66
CA LYS A 112 -10.93 -3.08 -8.48
C LYS A 112 -9.52 -3.20 -7.92
N VAL A 113 -9.43 -3.72 -6.70
CA VAL A 113 -8.14 -3.99 -6.07
C VAL A 113 -7.86 -5.46 -6.30
N GLU A 114 -7.29 -5.76 -7.47
CA GLU A 114 -6.92 -7.14 -7.81
C GLU A 114 -5.60 -7.45 -7.10
N ARG A 115 -5.61 -8.50 -6.29
CA ARG A 115 -4.38 -9.07 -5.77
C ARG A 115 -3.66 -9.71 -6.96
N PRO A 116 -2.36 -9.43 -7.19
CA PRO A 116 -1.60 -10.19 -8.14
C PRO A 116 -1.77 -11.68 -7.80
N GLN A 117 -2.14 -12.49 -8.77
CA GLN A 117 -2.14 -13.94 -8.57
C GLN A 117 -0.69 -14.32 -8.26
N SER A 118 -0.44 -14.72 -7.05
CA SER A 118 0.83 -15.30 -6.61
C SER A 118 0.60 -16.77 -6.25
N ASP A 119 1.64 -17.57 -6.30
CA ASP A 119 1.61 -18.96 -5.84
C ASP A 119 1.15 -19.10 -4.38
N PHE A 120 0.98 -17.96 -3.70
CA PHE A 120 0.61 -17.84 -2.29
C PHE A 120 -0.78 -17.20 -2.08
N SER A 121 -1.57 -17.02 -3.14
CA SER A 121 -2.88 -16.32 -3.08
C SER A 121 -3.89 -17.00 -2.15
N ASP A 122 -3.73 -18.28 -1.88
CA ASP A 122 -4.51 -19.08 -0.92
C ASP A 122 -3.80 -19.27 0.44
N GLY A 123 -2.63 -18.64 0.60
CA GLY A 123 -1.83 -18.65 1.83
C GLY A 123 -2.13 -17.48 2.76
N PRO A 124 -1.47 -17.46 3.92
CA PRO A 124 -1.54 -16.31 4.81
C PRO A 124 -1.07 -15.03 4.10
N PRO A 125 -1.75 -13.88 4.27
CA PRO A 125 -1.38 -12.62 3.63
C PRO A 125 0.07 -12.18 3.89
N CYS A 126 0.65 -12.57 5.02
CA CYS A 126 2.04 -12.28 5.36
C CYS A 126 3.03 -12.96 4.40
N ILE A 127 2.75 -14.16 3.91
CA ILE A 127 3.61 -14.87 2.95
C ILE A 127 3.56 -14.18 1.60
N GLU A 128 2.38 -13.78 1.14
CA GLU A 128 2.21 -13.05 -0.11
C GLU A 128 2.96 -11.70 -0.09
N ILE A 129 2.88 -10.97 1.04
CA ILE A 129 3.63 -9.72 1.25
C ILE A 129 5.14 -9.98 1.24
N LEU A 130 5.60 -11.03 1.90
CA LEU A 130 7.02 -11.40 1.95
C LEU A 130 7.53 -11.82 0.55
N ALA A 131 6.75 -12.54 -0.22
CA ALA A 131 7.10 -12.97 -1.57
C ALA A 131 7.08 -11.83 -2.60
N ALA A 132 6.29 -10.78 -2.37
CA ALA A 132 6.18 -9.64 -3.28
C ALA A 132 7.45 -8.76 -3.33
N SER A 133 8.36 -8.90 -2.37
CA SER A 133 9.66 -8.22 -2.33
C SER A 133 10.73 -9.23 -1.94
N LYS A 134 11.93 -9.12 -2.54
CA LYS A 134 13.04 -9.97 -2.12
C LYS A 134 13.40 -9.72 -0.66
N ILE A 135 13.42 -10.78 0.14
CA ILE A 135 13.55 -10.73 1.59
C ILE A 135 15.03 -10.63 1.96
N ALA A 136 15.46 -9.49 2.45
CA ALA A 136 16.84 -9.25 2.91
C ALA A 136 16.99 -9.35 4.44
N LYS A 137 15.92 -9.07 5.19
CA LYS A 137 15.92 -9.08 6.68
C LYS A 137 14.93 -10.10 7.22
N ASN A 138 15.18 -10.59 8.42
CA ASN A 138 14.32 -11.59 9.09
C ASN A 138 14.07 -12.86 8.26
N ARG A 139 15.04 -13.28 7.47
CA ARG A 139 14.95 -14.42 6.54
C ARG A 139 14.51 -15.71 7.21
N ASN A 140 15.08 -16.02 8.37
CA ASN A 140 14.73 -17.24 9.11
C ASN A 140 13.26 -17.23 9.56
N LEU A 141 12.74 -16.07 10.01
CA LEU A 141 11.34 -15.94 10.40
C LEU A 141 10.41 -16.09 9.19
N ALA A 142 10.75 -15.47 8.06
CA ALA A 142 10.01 -15.62 6.81
C ALA A 142 9.98 -17.08 6.33
N LEU A 143 11.14 -17.76 6.39
CA LEU A 143 11.26 -19.16 6.01
C LEU A 143 10.45 -20.07 6.94
N PHE A 144 10.44 -19.79 8.24
CA PHE A 144 9.63 -20.51 9.20
C PHE A 144 8.13 -20.39 8.89
N HIS A 145 7.64 -19.18 8.68
CA HIS A 145 6.23 -18.96 8.33
C HIS A 145 5.85 -19.66 7.03
N TYR A 146 6.74 -19.57 6.03
CA TYR A 146 6.52 -20.29 4.77
C TYR A 146 6.54 -21.82 4.96
N ALA A 147 7.46 -22.35 5.77
CA ALA A 147 7.55 -23.78 6.04
C ALA A 147 6.28 -24.34 6.69
N VAL A 148 5.70 -23.58 7.66
CA VAL A 148 4.42 -23.95 8.29
C VAL A 148 3.29 -24.01 7.27
N PHE A 149 3.21 -23.03 6.37
CA PHE A 149 2.23 -23.01 5.30
C PHE A 149 2.45 -24.17 4.30
N ALA A 150 3.67 -24.31 3.80
CA ALA A 150 4.04 -25.34 2.83
C ALA A 150 3.75 -26.76 3.34
N LYS A 151 4.08 -27.04 4.60
CA LYS A 151 3.83 -28.32 5.25
C LYS A 151 2.35 -28.68 5.32
N LYS A 152 1.46 -27.68 5.47
CA LYS A 152 0.01 -27.89 5.49
C LYS A 152 -0.57 -28.09 4.09
N LYS A 153 0.07 -27.53 3.07
CA LYS A 153 -0.48 -27.46 1.72
C LYS A 153 0.04 -28.56 0.80
N TRP A 154 1.35 -28.89 0.88
CA TRP A 154 2.00 -29.81 -0.07
C TRP A 154 2.69 -30.98 0.63
N LYS A 155 2.68 -32.13 -0.06
CA LYS A 155 3.42 -33.31 0.40
C LYS A 155 4.94 -33.13 0.26
N ASP A 156 5.37 -32.46 -0.81
CA ASP A 156 6.76 -32.12 -1.16
C ASP A 156 7.23 -30.78 -0.53
N TRP A 157 6.68 -30.43 0.63
CA TRP A 157 6.90 -29.15 1.29
C TRP A 157 8.38 -28.78 1.51
N LYS A 158 9.28 -29.77 1.67
CA LYS A 158 10.71 -29.52 1.86
C LYS A 158 11.36 -28.93 0.60
N GLU A 159 11.00 -29.45 -0.58
CA GLU A 159 11.46 -28.92 -1.86
C GLU A 159 10.93 -27.49 -2.06
N LYS A 160 9.66 -27.26 -1.75
CA LYS A 160 9.03 -25.93 -1.81
C LYS A 160 9.73 -24.89 -0.92
N ILE A 161 10.26 -25.28 0.23
CA ILE A 161 11.04 -24.38 1.09
C ILE A 161 12.36 -23.99 0.39
N SER A 162 13.04 -24.93 -0.23
CA SER A 162 14.28 -24.65 -0.98
C SER A 162 14.02 -23.70 -2.14
N ASP A 163 12.95 -23.91 -2.89
CA ASP A 163 12.56 -23.04 -3.99
C ASP A 163 12.18 -21.64 -3.52
N PHE A 164 11.43 -21.55 -2.41
CA PHE A 164 11.09 -20.25 -1.80
C PHE A 164 12.35 -19.48 -1.39
N HIS A 165 13.30 -20.14 -0.75
CA HIS A 165 14.58 -19.54 -0.39
C HIS A 165 15.31 -18.99 -1.62
N LYS A 166 15.48 -19.79 -2.67
CA LYS A 166 16.17 -19.38 -3.91
C LYS A 166 15.49 -18.21 -4.62
N ASN A 167 14.17 -18.23 -4.69
CA ASN A 167 13.42 -17.28 -5.50
C ASN A 167 13.14 -15.95 -4.80
N TYR A 168 12.95 -15.96 -3.48
CA TYR A 168 12.42 -14.82 -2.73
C TYR A 168 13.38 -14.25 -1.67
N MET A 169 14.51 -14.91 -1.38
CA MET A 169 15.48 -14.41 -0.40
C MET A 169 16.76 -13.89 -1.06
N ILE A 170 17.36 -12.89 -0.43
CA ILE A 170 18.67 -12.33 -0.84
C ILE A 170 19.76 -12.90 0.08
N GLY A 171 20.81 -13.48 -0.53
CA GLY A 171 21.96 -14.06 0.13
C GLY A 171 21.71 -15.47 0.67
N ASP A 172 22.80 -16.21 0.90
CA ASP A 172 22.75 -17.56 1.45
C ASP A 172 22.37 -17.54 2.93
N LEU A 173 21.68 -18.58 3.38
CA LEU A 173 21.54 -18.85 4.80
C LEU A 173 22.90 -19.35 5.29
N GLU A 174 23.51 -18.63 6.24
CA GLU A 174 24.62 -19.20 6.97
C GLU A 174 24.12 -20.49 7.64
N GLN A 175 24.64 -21.62 7.20
CA GLN A 175 24.46 -22.87 7.91
C GLN A 175 25.22 -22.72 9.22
N ARG A 176 24.53 -22.38 10.30
CA ARG A 176 25.05 -22.59 11.64
C ARG A 176 24.92 -24.08 11.92
N GLU A 177 26.05 -24.75 11.98
CA GLU A 177 26.20 -26.07 12.55
C GLU A 177 25.62 -26.16 13.96
#